data_4ab0992ed8f7fe41cd233b443220270b
#
_entry.id   4ab0992ed8f7fe41cd233b443220270b
#
_cell.length_a   1.000
_cell.length_b   1.000
_cell.length_c   1.000
_cell.angle_alpha   90.00
_cell.angle_beta   90.00
_cell.angle_gamma   90.00
#
_symmetry.space_group_name_H-M   'P 1'
#
loop_
_entity.id
_entity.type
_entity.pdbx_description
1 polymer ?
#
loop_
_entity_poly.entity_id
_entity_poly.type
_entity_poly.pdbx_seq_one_letter_code
_entity_poly.pdbx_strand_id
1 'polypeptide(L)'
;MEEQIKHVAACQKRWFIVFWLLPIVSILIGENCENWVGMYAADVRTVYISEAVDILLTAVCVPVSLKLFAWVLTHKIDAVGISDALRLYSFWSKVRLGLLALPVLAGFAVYYLMLSNTGVLCAFIALTASLFCLPGEARLRKELCID
;
A
#
# COMPACT_ATOMS: atom_id res chain seq x y z
N MET A 1 -6.14 -28.38 3.23
CA MET A 1 -5.29 -27.55 2.37
C MET A 1 -6.06 -26.49 1.61
N GLU A 2 -7.06 -26.86 0.85
CA GLU A 2 -7.89 -25.88 0.13
C GLU A 2 -8.61 -24.88 1.04
N GLU A 3 -9.08 -25.32 2.20
CA GLU A 3 -9.69 -24.42 3.19
C GLU A 3 -8.71 -23.38 3.73
N GLN A 4 -7.46 -23.76 3.94
CA GLN A 4 -6.41 -22.84 4.38
C GLN A 4 -6.11 -21.79 3.32
N ILE A 5 -6.04 -22.19 2.06
CA ILE A 5 -5.84 -21.28 0.92
C ILE A 5 -7.00 -20.29 0.82
N LYS A 6 -8.24 -20.76 0.93
CA LYS A 6 -9.44 -19.92 0.93
C LYS A 6 -9.45 -18.96 2.11
N HIS A 7 -9.08 -19.40 3.29
CA HIS A 7 -8.99 -18.57 4.48
C HIS A 7 -7.94 -17.47 4.33
N VAL A 8 -6.77 -17.80 3.84
CA VAL A 8 -5.69 -16.83 3.57
C VAL A 8 -6.12 -15.82 2.52
N ALA A 9 -6.71 -16.28 1.42
CA ALA A 9 -7.21 -15.42 0.36
C ALA A 9 -8.31 -14.46 0.86
N ALA A 10 -9.24 -14.96 1.67
CA ALA A 10 -10.29 -14.13 2.28
C ALA A 10 -9.72 -13.10 3.24
N CYS A 11 -8.73 -13.47 4.04
CA CYS A 11 -8.04 -12.56 4.95
C CYS A 11 -7.32 -11.44 4.19
N GLN A 12 -6.60 -11.78 3.12
CA GLN A 12 -5.93 -10.81 2.27
C GLN A 12 -6.92 -9.87 1.59
N LYS A 13 -8.05 -10.39 1.12
CA LYS A 13 -9.10 -9.59 0.51
C LYS A 13 -9.67 -8.57 1.50
N ARG A 14 -9.87 -8.95 2.76
CA ARG A 14 -10.30 -8.02 3.82
C ARG A 14 -9.27 -6.92 4.04
N TRP A 15 -7.99 -7.25 4.14
CA TRP A 15 -6.92 -6.27 4.30
C TRP A 15 -6.80 -5.32 3.11
N PHE A 16 -7.01 -5.83 1.91
CA PHE A 16 -7.05 -5.03 0.69
C PHE A 16 -8.22 -4.03 0.70
N ILE A 17 -9.40 -4.46 1.14
CA ILE A 17 -10.57 -3.58 1.29
C ILE A 17 -10.29 -2.51 2.36
N VAL A 18 -9.72 -2.87 3.49
CA VAL A 18 -9.31 -1.90 4.54
C VAL A 18 -8.31 -0.89 3.98
N PHE A 19 -7.34 -1.35 3.21
CA PHE A 19 -6.38 -0.47 2.53
C PHE A 19 -7.09 0.55 1.61
N TRP A 20 -8.07 0.13 0.83
CA TRP A 20 -8.83 1.01 -0.05
C TRP A 20 -9.79 1.95 0.69
N LEU A 21 -10.16 1.61 1.93
CA LEU A 21 -10.93 2.52 2.79
C LEU A 21 -10.08 3.68 3.31
N LEU A 22 -8.77 3.52 3.42
CA LEU A 22 -7.86 4.57 3.90
C LEU A 22 -7.97 5.89 3.11
N PRO A 23 -7.89 5.89 1.77
CA PRO A 23 -8.04 7.13 1.00
C PRO A 23 -9.43 7.75 1.16
N ILE A 24 -10.48 6.94 1.24
CA ILE A 24 -11.85 7.42 1.43
C ILE A 24 -11.97 8.11 2.78
N VAL A 25 -11.47 7.51 3.85
CA VAL A 25 -11.45 8.09 5.19
C VAL A 25 -10.61 9.36 5.23
N SER A 26 -9.46 9.38 4.55
CA SER A 26 -8.60 10.55 4.45
C SER A 26 -9.31 11.73 3.77
N ILE A 27 -10.06 11.47 2.71
CA ILE A 27 -10.88 12.48 2.01
C ILE A 27 -11.98 12.99 2.93
N LEU A 28 -12.70 12.11 3.61
CA LEU A 28 -13.76 12.50 4.54
C LEU A 28 -13.23 13.36 5.70
N ILE A 29 -12.09 13.00 6.27
CA ILE A 29 -11.43 13.77 7.33
C ILE A 29 -11.00 15.12 6.79
N GLY A 30 -10.36 15.16 5.62
CA GLY A 30 -9.88 16.40 5.01
C GLY A 30 -11.01 17.38 4.70
N GLU A 31 -12.14 16.91 4.21
CA GLU A 31 -13.30 17.76 3.90
C GLU A 31 -14.03 18.26 5.16
N ASN A 32 -14.01 17.49 6.25
CA ASN A 32 -14.64 17.91 7.50
C ASN A 32 -13.74 18.80 8.37
N CYS A 33 -12.44 18.78 8.14
CA CYS A 33 -11.46 19.55 8.93
C CYS A 33 -10.97 20.77 8.16
N GLU A 34 -11.86 21.71 7.86
CA GLU A 34 -11.54 22.95 7.12
C GLU A 34 -10.39 23.76 7.74
N ASN A 35 -10.24 23.69 9.06
CA ASN A 35 -9.18 24.42 9.77
C ASN A 35 -7.76 23.98 9.42
N TRP A 36 -7.60 22.79 8.89
CA TRP A 36 -6.28 22.22 8.55
C TRP A 36 -5.96 22.33 7.07
N VAL A 37 -6.99 22.58 6.26
CA VAL A 37 -6.84 22.69 4.81
C VAL A 37 -6.05 23.95 4.47
N GLY A 38 -4.92 23.79 3.79
CA GLY A 38 -4.08 24.90 3.37
C GLY A 38 -3.30 25.59 4.49
N MET A 39 -3.18 24.99 5.67
CA MET A 39 -2.48 25.57 6.82
C MET A 39 -1.04 25.98 6.50
N TYR A 40 -0.37 25.25 5.68
CA TYR A 40 1.01 25.51 5.24
C TYR A 40 1.12 25.97 3.78
N ALA A 41 0.01 26.23 3.11
CA ALA A 41 -0.01 26.62 1.69
C ALA A 41 0.72 27.94 1.42
N ALA A 42 0.81 28.83 2.40
CA ALA A 42 1.50 30.11 2.27
C ALA A 42 3.03 30.01 2.36
N ASP A 43 3.55 28.92 2.95
CA ASP A 43 4.99 28.72 3.09
C ASP A 43 5.53 27.88 1.93
N VAL A 44 6.00 28.55 0.89
CA VAL A 44 6.53 27.93 -0.34
C VAL A 44 7.66 26.95 -0.06
N ARG A 45 8.50 27.23 0.94
CA ARG A 45 9.63 26.36 1.30
C ARG A 45 9.15 25.04 1.89
N THR A 46 8.19 25.10 2.81
CA THR A 46 7.60 23.91 3.41
C THR A 46 6.85 23.06 2.39
N VAL A 47 6.10 23.69 1.50
CA VAL A 47 5.41 23.02 0.39
C VAL A 47 6.41 22.29 -0.50
N TYR A 48 7.46 22.95 -0.92
CA TYR A 48 8.50 22.34 -1.78
C TYR A 48 9.18 21.13 -1.12
N ILE A 49 9.57 21.27 0.13
CA ILE A 49 10.22 20.18 0.90
C ILE A 49 9.27 18.98 1.04
N SER A 50 8.02 19.24 1.37
CA SER A 50 7.01 18.19 1.55
C SER A 50 6.69 17.46 0.25
N GLU A 51 6.58 18.17 -0.85
CA GLU A 51 6.41 17.57 -2.18
C GLU A 51 7.61 16.69 -2.55
N ALA A 52 8.83 17.17 -2.33
CA ALA A 52 10.05 16.41 -2.59
C ALA A 52 10.12 15.14 -1.74
N VAL A 53 9.78 15.22 -0.45
CA VAL A 53 9.73 14.07 0.45
C VAL A 53 8.67 13.07 0.02
N ASP A 54 7.49 13.52 -0.37
CA ASP A 54 6.40 12.65 -0.81
C ASP A 54 6.74 11.92 -2.11
N ILE A 55 7.34 12.62 -3.07
CA ILE A 55 7.82 12.00 -4.32
C ILE A 55 8.90 10.96 -4.03
N LEU A 56 9.88 11.27 -3.18
CA LEU A 56 10.92 10.32 -2.78
C LEU A 56 10.33 9.11 -2.06
N LEU A 57 9.41 9.35 -1.13
CA LEU A 57 8.74 8.27 -0.39
C LEU A 57 8.01 7.34 -1.35
N THR A 58 7.24 7.87 -2.27
CA THR A 58 6.52 7.10 -3.29
C THR A 58 7.48 6.35 -4.20
N ALA A 59 8.52 7.02 -4.69
CA ALA A 59 9.53 6.44 -5.59
C ALA A 59 10.32 5.29 -4.95
N VAL A 60 10.48 5.31 -3.63
CA VAL A 60 11.15 4.24 -2.88
C VAL A 60 10.17 3.16 -2.45
N CYS A 61 9.04 3.54 -1.85
CA CYS A 61 8.07 2.58 -1.28
C CYS A 61 7.43 1.68 -2.34
N VAL A 62 7.07 2.21 -3.50
CA VAL A 62 6.40 1.43 -4.55
C VAL A 62 7.31 0.32 -5.10
N PRO A 63 8.51 0.59 -5.63
CA PRO A 63 9.37 -0.48 -6.15
C PRO A 63 9.90 -1.40 -5.04
N VAL A 64 10.19 -0.88 -3.85
CA VAL A 64 10.64 -1.68 -2.70
C VAL A 64 9.55 -2.66 -2.29
N SER A 65 8.31 -2.23 -2.19
CA SER A 65 7.16 -3.07 -1.88
C SER A 65 7.02 -4.24 -2.85
N LEU A 66 7.12 -3.97 -4.15
CA LEU A 66 6.98 -4.99 -5.19
C LEU A 66 8.19 -5.95 -5.24
N LYS A 67 9.41 -5.40 -5.20
CA LYS A 67 10.64 -6.20 -5.24
C LYS A 67 10.86 -7.02 -3.97
N LEU A 68 10.58 -6.45 -2.80
CA LEU A 68 10.71 -7.14 -1.53
C LEU A 68 9.82 -8.38 -1.49
N PHE A 69 8.59 -8.26 -1.95
CA PHE A 69 7.67 -9.38 -2.00
C PHE A 69 8.13 -10.48 -2.96
N ALA A 70 8.59 -10.09 -4.15
CA ALA A 70 9.14 -11.05 -5.12
C ALA A 70 10.39 -11.74 -4.58
N TRP A 71 11.27 -11.02 -3.90
CA TRP A 71 12.46 -11.57 -3.27
C TRP A 71 12.12 -12.57 -2.16
N VAL A 72 11.15 -12.24 -1.31
CA VAL A 72 10.68 -13.13 -0.24
C VAL A 72 10.06 -14.40 -0.81
N LEU A 73 9.27 -14.27 -1.87
CA LEU A 73 8.70 -15.43 -2.57
C LEU A 73 9.78 -16.40 -3.04
N THR A 74 10.81 -15.91 -3.73
CA THR A 74 11.84 -16.77 -4.30
C THR A 74 12.81 -17.34 -3.27
N HIS A 75 13.12 -16.61 -2.19
CA HIS A 75 14.18 -17.01 -1.25
C HIS A 75 13.68 -17.68 0.02
N LYS A 76 12.50 -17.31 0.49
CA LYS A 76 11.97 -17.81 1.76
C LYS A 76 10.82 -18.79 1.62
N ILE A 77 9.93 -18.58 0.68
CA ILE A 77 8.72 -19.39 0.53
C ILE A 77 9.03 -20.73 -0.13
N ASP A 78 9.91 -20.75 -1.12
CA ASP A 78 10.30 -21.99 -1.81
C ASP A 78 11.08 -22.97 -0.92
N ALA A 79 11.71 -22.46 0.14
CA ALA A 79 12.53 -23.26 1.06
C ALA A 79 11.73 -23.89 2.22
N VAL A 80 10.44 -23.58 2.38
CA VAL A 80 9.63 -23.93 3.55
C VAL A 80 8.42 -24.79 3.14
N GLY A 81 7.91 -25.59 4.07
CA GLY A 81 6.70 -26.40 3.85
C GLY A 81 5.47 -25.55 3.52
N ILE A 82 4.48 -26.15 2.85
CA ILE A 82 3.31 -25.45 2.29
C ILE A 82 2.51 -24.66 3.36
N SER A 83 2.35 -25.21 4.56
CA SER A 83 1.60 -24.52 5.64
C SER A 83 2.33 -23.28 6.15
N ASP A 84 3.65 -23.38 6.31
CA ASP A 84 4.48 -22.25 6.75
C ASP A 84 4.64 -21.21 5.63
N ALA A 85 4.71 -21.68 4.38
CA ALA A 85 4.74 -20.83 3.20
C ALA A 85 3.47 -19.97 3.11
N LEU A 86 2.28 -20.52 3.34
CA LEU A 86 1.02 -19.78 3.37
C LEU A 86 0.99 -18.71 4.47
N ARG A 87 1.48 -19.05 5.65
CA ARG A 87 1.56 -18.13 6.78
C ARG A 87 2.51 -16.97 6.50
N LEU A 88 3.68 -17.29 5.95
CA LEU A 88 4.70 -16.31 5.58
C LEU A 88 4.20 -15.41 4.44
N TYR A 89 3.56 -15.97 3.44
CA TYR A 89 2.93 -15.23 2.34
C TYR A 89 1.90 -14.23 2.86
N SER A 90 1.02 -14.66 3.75
CA SER A 90 0.01 -13.78 4.36
C SER A 90 0.65 -12.63 5.13
N PHE A 91 1.69 -12.88 5.90
CA PHE A 91 2.41 -11.86 6.65
C PHE A 91 3.06 -10.82 5.72
N TRP A 92 3.81 -11.26 4.73
CA TRP A 92 4.51 -10.37 3.80
C TRP A 92 3.56 -9.60 2.88
N SER A 93 2.43 -10.20 2.53
CA SER A 93 1.38 -9.48 1.79
C SER A 93 0.81 -8.31 2.58
N LYS A 94 0.61 -8.48 3.89
CA LYS A 94 0.18 -7.38 4.78
C LYS A 94 1.26 -6.30 4.91
N VAL A 95 2.52 -6.69 5.04
CA VAL A 95 3.67 -5.77 5.09
C VAL A 95 3.73 -4.93 3.81
N ARG A 96 3.54 -5.56 2.65
CA ARG A 96 3.52 -4.87 1.36
C ARG A 96 2.40 -3.83 1.27
N LEU A 97 1.19 -4.20 1.69
CA LEU A 97 0.07 -3.25 1.73
C LEU A 97 0.32 -2.10 2.72
N GLY A 98 0.87 -2.39 3.88
CA GLY A 98 1.25 -1.36 4.85
C GLY A 98 2.30 -0.40 4.31
N LEU A 99 3.28 -0.92 3.59
CA LEU A 99 4.31 -0.11 2.95
C LEU A 99 3.75 0.82 1.86
N LEU A 100 2.77 0.34 1.09
CA LEU A 100 2.04 1.16 0.11
C LEU A 100 1.07 2.17 0.76
N ALA A 101 0.57 1.88 1.94
CA ALA A 101 -0.29 2.81 2.68
C ALA A 101 0.44 4.08 3.11
N LEU A 102 1.73 4.01 3.39
CA LEU A 102 2.54 5.18 3.77
C LEU A 102 2.51 6.29 2.73
N PRO A 103 2.86 6.07 1.45
CA PRO A 103 2.79 7.12 0.44
C PRO A 103 1.37 7.59 0.15
N VAL A 104 0.36 6.73 0.29
CA VAL A 104 -1.04 7.13 0.14
C VAL A 104 -1.44 8.14 1.21
N LEU A 105 -1.17 7.83 2.47
CA LEU A 105 -1.49 8.72 3.59
C LEU A 105 -0.68 10.01 3.54
N ALA A 106 0.62 9.92 3.24
CA ALA A 106 1.49 11.09 3.09
C ALA A 106 1.00 11.99 1.94
N GLY A 107 0.64 11.41 0.80
CA GLY A 107 0.12 12.15 -0.36
C GLY A 107 -1.15 12.92 -0.05
N PHE A 108 -2.11 12.29 0.62
CA PHE A 108 -3.34 12.98 1.05
C PHE A 108 -3.07 14.05 2.10
N ALA A 109 -2.17 13.79 3.05
CA ALA A 109 -1.76 14.78 4.04
C ALA A 109 -1.13 16.03 3.38
N VAL A 110 -0.22 15.83 2.44
CA VAL A 110 0.40 16.93 1.67
C VAL A 110 -0.65 17.69 0.87
N TYR A 111 -1.57 16.98 0.23
CA TYR A 111 -2.67 17.63 -0.51
C TYR A 111 -3.50 18.54 0.37
N TYR A 112 -3.99 18.06 1.50
CA TYR A 112 -4.88 18.85 2.37
C TYR A 112 -4.16 19.95 3.13
N LEU A 113 -2.96 19.68 3.64
CA LEU A 113 -2.20 20.67 4.41
C LEU A 113 -1.62 21.79 3.53
N MET A 114 -1.24 21.48 2.32
CA MET A 114 -0.50 22.39 1.43
C MET A 114 -1.24 22.73 0.15
N LEU A 115 -2.42 22.12 -0.08
CA LEU A 115 -3.20 22.27 -1.31
C LEU A 115 -2.37 21.95 -2.57
N SER A 116 -1.47 20.96 -2.48
CA SER A 116 -0.59 20.55 -3.56
C SER A 116 -1.15 19.37 -4.32
N ASN A 117 -1.29 19.52 -5.63
CA ASN A 117 -1.72 18.43 -6.51
C ASN A 117 -0.69 17.29 -6.60
N THR A 118 0.57 17.54 -6.29
CA THR A 118 1.65 16.53 -6.28
C THR A 118 1.34 15.40 -5.30
N GLY A 119 0.84 15.71 -4.11
CA GLY A 119 0.44 14.72 -3.12
C GLY A 119 -0.62 13.76 -3.63
N VAL A 120 -1.64 14.27 -4.31
CA VAL A 120 -2.71 13.44 -4.92
C VAL A 120 -2.14 12.54 -6.01
N LEU A 121 -1.26 13.06 -6.87
CA LEU A 121 -0.62 12.27 -7.92
C LEU A 121 0.19 11.11 -7.34
N CYS A 122 0.98 11.36 -6.29
CA CYS A 122 1.74 10.33 -5.59
C CYS A 122 0.81 9.28 -4.96
N ALA A 123 -0.28 9.70 -4.35
CA ALA A 123 -1.29 8.80 -3.80
C ALA A 123 -1.93 7.92 -4.89
N PHE A 124 -2.25 8.47 -6.05
CA PHE A 124 -2.78 7.70 -7.18
C PHE A 124 -1.77 6.70 -7.73
N ILE A 125 -0.50 7.05 -7.81
CA ILE A 125 0.56 6.12 -8.22
C ILE A 125 0.62 4.93 -7.25
N ALA A 126 0.62 5.20 -5.95
CA ALA A 126 0.63 4.15 -4.93
C ALA A 126 -0.64 3.29 -4.97
N LEU A 127 -1.81 3.88 -5.18
CA LEU A 127 -3.08 3.15 -5.34
C LEU A 127 -3.07 2.27 -6.59
N THR A 128 -2.55 2.77 -7.71
CA THR A 128 -2.38 1.99 -8.94
C THR A 128 -1.43 0.81 -8.71
N ALA A 129 -0.32 1.04 -8.02
CA ALA A 129 0.60 -0.04 -7.63
C ALA A 129 -0.08 -1.09 -6.74
N SER A 130 -1.02 -0.70 -5.89
CA SER A 130 -1.78 -1.63 -5.06
C SER A 130 -2.68 -2.58 -5.86
N LEU A 131 -3.10 -2.18 -7.06
CA LEU A 131 -3.86 -3.07 -7.95
C LEU A 131 -3.05 -4.29 -8.39
N PHE A 132 -1.73 -4.15 -8.52
CA PHE A 132 -0.84 -5.29 -8.76
C PHE A 132 -0.73 -6.23 -7.56
N CYS A 133 -1.19 -5.79 -6.39
CA CYS A 133 -1.22 -6.56 -5.16
C CYS A 133 -2.57 -7.24 -4.91
N LEU A 134 -3.46 -7.27 -5.91
CA LEU A 134 -4.81 -7.86 -5.78
C LEU A 134 -4.74 -9.30 -5.26
N PRO A 135 -5.37 -9.61 -4.14
CA PRO A 135 -5.43 -10.96 -3.61
C PRO A 135 -6.39 -11.81 -4.45
N GLY A 136 -5.95 -12.97 -4.85
CA GLY A 136 -6.77 -13.93 -5.58
C GLY A 136 -6.29 -15.35 -5.36
N GLU A 137 -7.20 -16.30 -5.25
CA GLU A 137 -6.85 -17.72 -5.08
C GLU A 137 -6.00 -18.24 -6.24
N ALA A 138 -6.31 -17.86 -7.47
CA ALA A 138 -5.57 -18.26 -8.66
C ALA A 138 -4.13 -17.73 -8.62
N ARG A 139 -3.95 -16.49 -8.18
CA ARG A 139 -2.62 -15.88 -8.03
C ARG A 139 -1.83 -16.55 -6.91
N LEU A 140 -2.49 -16.79 -5.78
CA LEU A 140 -1.89 -17.48 -4.64
C LEU A 140 -1.37 -18.87 -5.04
N ARG A 141 -2.19 -19.65 -5.75
CA ARG A 141 -1.81 -20.96 -6.27
C ARG A 141 -0.63 -20.89 -7.24
N LYS A 142 -0.65 -19.92 -8.15
CA LYS A 142 0.42 -19.69 -9.12
C LYS A 142 1.73 -19.28 -8.45
N GLU A 143 1.68 -18.36 -7.49
CA GLU A 143 2.86 -17.86 -6.78
C GLU A 143 3.47 -18.89 -5.83
N LEU A 144 2.66 -19.78 -5.27
CA LEU A 144 3.12 -20.87 -4.39
C LEU A 144 3.40 -22.17 -5.14
N CYS A 145 3.25 -22.19 -6.47
CA CYS A 145 3.42 -23.41 -7.31
C CYS A 145 2.58 -24.60 -6.84
N ILE A 146 1.37 -24.33 -6.37
CA ILE A 146 0.41 -25.34 -5.95
C ILE A 146 -0.56 -25.57 -7.11
N ASP A 147 -0.45 -26.69 -7.75
CA ASP A 147 -1.38 -27.12 -8.80
C ASP A 147 -2.63 -27.80 -8.23
#